data_b1142043c5e83e1abbc8943d1f386fca
#
_entry.id   b1142043c5e83e1abbc8943d1f386fca
#
_cell.length_a   1.000
_cell.length_b   1.000
_cell.length_c   1.000
_cell.angle_alpha   90.00
_cell.angle_beta   90.00
_cell.angle_gamma   90.00
#
_symmetry.space_group_name_H-M   'P 1'
#
loop_
_entity.id
_entity.type
_entity.pdbx_description
1 polymer ?
#
loop_
_entity_poly.entity_id
_entity_poly.type
_entity_poly.pdbx_seq_one_letter_code
_entity_poly.pdbx_strand_id
1 'polypeptide(L)'
;MSLLRRSLGTTTDTERCMALQAASLLLGFPDEELLSRLPLLDAVARRLPGPAGAPLTRLVEHLGRTDLHVAQCAYVDTFDLRRRCCLFLTYHAYGDTRKRGMALLKFTHAYKAAGWRLVPDELPDHLAVVCEFAATGGLAAGLGLLAEHRAGLELTRLALAESGSPWLDAVDLVRAVLPEVAPRDLDRAMELARTGPPEEEVGLEPFGPPEQMGSARR
;
A
#
# COMPACT_ATOMS: atom_id res chain seq x y z
N MET A 1 -14.40 33.69 26.91
CA MET A 1 -13.10 33.05 26.62
C MET A 1 -13.27 32.18 25.39
N SER A 2 -12.84 32.72 24.24
CA SER A 2 -12.95 32.05 22.95
C SER A 2 -11.79 31.03 22.81
N LEU A 3 -12.11 29.75 22.84
CA LEU A 3 -11.14 28.68 22.49
C LEU A 3 -10.94 28.72 20.97
N LEU A 4 -9.83 29.32 20.55
CA LEU A 4 -9.30 29.20 19.20
C LEU A 4 -9.09 27.68 18.91
N ARG A 5 -10.03 27.03 18.21
CA ARG A 5 -9.75 25.79 17.49
C ARG A 5 -8.66 26.11 16.49
N ARG A 6 -7.42 25.66 16.76
CA ARG A 6 -6.41 25.55 15.72
C ARG A 6 -7.03 24.68 14.62
N SER A 7 -7.39 25.29 13.51
CA SER A 7 -7.64 24.58 12.26
C SER A 7 -6.38 23.77 11.99
N LEU A 8 -6.47 22.46 12.07
CA LEU A 8 -5.47 21.56 11.51
C LEU A 8 -5.44 21.91 10.03
N GLY A 9 -4.36 22.56 9.58
CA GLY A 9 -4.21 23.05 8.21
C GLY A 9 -4.47 21.93 7.24
N THR A 10 -5.37 22.13 6.28
CA THR A 10 -5.62 21.20 5.19
C THR A 10 -4.31 21.01 4.41
N THR A 11 -3.82 19.78 4.34
CA THR A 11 -2.63 19.42 3.56
C THR A 11 -2.85 19.86 2.11
N THR A 12 -1.93 20.64 1.57
CA THR A 12 -1.99 21.12 0.18
C THR A 12 -1.71 19.97 -0.80
N ASP A 13 -2.12 20.11 -2.06
CA ASP A 13 -1.82 19.10 -3.08
C ASP A 13 -0.32 18.92 -3.30
N THR A 14 0.47 19.99 -3.17
CA THR A 14 1.93 19.92 -3.22
C THR A 14 2.50 19.09 -2.06
N GLU A 15 2.01 19.29 -0.85
CA GLU A 15 2.43 18.51 0.31
C GLU A 15 2.01 17.03 0.18
N ARG A 16 0.82 16.76 -0.37
CA ARG A 16 0.38 15.40 -0.69
C ARG A 16 1.30 14.71 -1.70
N CYS A 17 1.63 15.40 -2.80
CA CYS A 17 2.57 14.87 -3.79
C CYS A 17 3.94 14.60 -3.18
N MET A 18 4.48 15.51 -2.37
CA MET A 18 5.77 15.30 -1.69
C MET A 18 5.74 14.10 -0.74
N ALA A 19 4.69 13.96 0.06
CA ALA A 19 4.53 12.85 0.98
C ALA A 19 4.39 11.50 0.25
N LEU A 20 3.58 11.45 -0.81
CA LEU A 20 3.37 10.23 -1.59
C LEU A 20 4.63 9.84 -2.37
N GLN A 21 5.38 10.81 -2.93
CA GLN A 21 6.65 10.51 -3.56
C GLN A 21 7.69 9.98 -2.57
N ALA A 22 7.77 10.57 -1.37
CA ALA A 22 8.65 10.07 -0.32
C ALA A 22 8.24 8.65 0.13
N ALA A 23 6.94 8.40 0.29
CA ALA A 23 6.43 7.06 0.63
C ALA A 23 6.74 6.03 -0.46
N SER A 24 6.57 6.39 -1.74
CA SER A 24 6.92 5.51 -2.87
C SER A 24 8.37 5.05 -2.80
N LEU A 25 9.31 5.98 -2.62
CA LEU A 25 10.73 5.66 -2.50
C LEU A 25 11.04 4.78 -1.28
N LEU A 26 10.43 5.05 -0.14
CA LEU A 26 10.67 4.33 1.11
C LEU A 26 10.00 2.95 1.19
N LEU A 27 8.96 2.71 0.38
CA LEU A 27 8.29 1.41 0.25
C LEU A 27 8.92 0.51 -0.82
N GLY A 28 9.92 1.00 -1.54
CA GLY A 28 10.78 0.20 -2.41
C GLY A 28 11.82 -0.59 -1.61
N PHE A 29 12.41 -1.59 -2.27
CA PHE A 29 13.52 -2.35 -1.69
C PHE A 29 14.72 -1.42 -1.43
N PRO A 30 15.31 -1.44 -0.22
CA PRO A 30 16.44 -0.56 0.11
C PRO A 30 17.66 -0.84 -0.75
N ASP A 31 18.20 0.20 -1.36
CA ASP A 31 19.42 0.17 -2.16
C ASP A 31 20.31 1.40 -1.90
N GLU A 32 21.47 1.45 -2.52
CA GLU A 32 22.40 2.57 -2.40
C GLU A 32 21.79 3.88 -2.93
N GLU A 33 20.92 3.80 -3.94
CA GLU A 33 20.24 4.96 -4.50
C GLU A 33 19.28 5.57 -3.49
N LEU A 34 18.48 4.74 -2.80
CA LEU A 34 17.62 5.20 -1.70
C LEU A 34 18.44 5.86 -0.60
N LEU A 35 19.56 5.24 -0.17
CA LEU A 35 20.42 5.81 0.87
C LEU A 35 20.99 7.17 0.45
N SER A 36 21.37 7.33 -0.81
CA SER A 36 21.85 8.61 -1.35
C SER A 36 20.79 9.71 -1.34
N ARG A 37 19.50 9.33 -1.35
CA ARG A 37 18.35 10.25 -1.32
C ARG A 37 17.87 10.61 0.09
N LEU A 38 18.36 9.95 1.15
CA LEU A 38 17.93 10.24 2.52
C LEU A 38 18.06 11.73 2.92
N PRO A 39 19.13 12.47 2.55
CA PRO A 39 19.20 13.90 2.84
C PRO A 39 18.08 14.72 2.19
N LEU A 40 17.65 14.35 0.99
CA LEU A 40 16.52 14.97 0.31
C LEU A 40 15.20 14.65 1.02
N LEU A 41 15.00 13.40 1.40
CA LEU A 41 13.80 12.96 2.13
C LEU A 41 13.70 13.63 3.50
N ASP A 42 14.81 13.83 4.20
CA ASP A 42 14.86 14.61 5.45
C ASP A 42 14.47 16.09 5.21
N ALA A 43 14.95 16.71 4.13
CA ALA A 43 14.52 18.06 3.77
C ALA A 43 13.02 18.14 3.45
N VAL A 44 12.45 17.10 2.82
CA VAL A 44 11.00 16.98 2.58
C VAL A 44 10.26 16.85 3.92
N ALA A 45 10.74 15.99 4.83
CA ALA A 45 10.12 15.78 6.14
C ALA A 45 9.96 17.09 6.93
N ARG A 46 10.96 17.95 6.89
CA ARG A 46 10.91 19.28 7.54
C ARG A 46 9.91 20.25 6.92
N ARG A 47 9.46 20.03 5.69
CA ARG A 47 8.48 20.88 5.00
C ARG A 47 7.05 20.39 5.16
N LEU A 48 6.87 19.12 5.53
CA LEU A 48 5.55 18.53 5.70
C LEU A 48 4.96 18.90 7.08
N PRO A 49 3.63 19.07 7.20
CA PRO A 49 2.97 19.28 8.49
C PRO A 49 3.16 18.07 9.41
N GLY A 50 3.05 18.30 10.73
CA GLY A 50 3.37 17.32 11.77
C GLY A 50 2.88 15.88 11.57
N PRO A 51 1.61 15.64 11.18
CA PRO A 51 1.11 14.30 10.96
C PRO A 51 1.81 13.51 9.84
N ALA A 52 2.34 14.21 8.83
CA ALA A 52 3.09 13.59 7.72
C ALA A 52 4.62 13.69 7.93
N GLY A 53 5.12 14.80 8.46
CA GLY A 53 6.54 15.03 8.66
C GLY A 53 7.16 14.08 9.69
N ALA A 54 6.51 13.85 10.82
CA ALA A 54 7.06 13.04 11.90
C ALA A 54 7.33 11.57 11.51
N PRO A 55 6.42 10.83 10.85
CA PRO A 55 6.71 9.48 10.36
C PRO A 55 7.88 9.48 9.38
N LEU A 56 7.90 10.41 8.42
CA LEU A 56 8.97 10.49 7.43
C LEU A 56 10.34 10.71 8.11
N THR A 57 10.41 11.62 9.08
CA THR A 57 11.66 11.86 9.85
C THR A 57 12.15 10.58 10.53
N ARG A 58 11.27 9.86 11.24
CA ARG A 58 11.66 8.63 11.96
C ARG A 58 12.21 7.55 11.04
N LEU A 59 11.55 7.30 9.90
CA LEU A 59 12.00 6.28 8.97
C LEU A 59 13.32 6.67 8.29
N VAL A 60 13.47 7.94 7.89
CA VAL A 60 14.72 8.46 7.31
C VAL A 60 15.88 8.34 8.30
N GLU A 61 15.67 8.72 9.56
CA GLU A 61 16.68 8.57 10.62
C GLU A 61 17.03 7.10 10.88
N HIS A 62 16.02 6.20 10.88
CA HIS A 62 16.24 4.78 11.05
C HIS A 62 17.13 4.22 9.93
N LEU A 63 16.76 4.45 8.67
CA LEU A 63 17.53 3.97 7.51
C LEU A 63 18.93 4.59 7.45
N GLY A 64 19.08 5.86 7.82
CA GLY A 64 20.39 6.53 7.85
C GLY A 64 21.36 6.01 8.92
N ARG A 65 20.85 5.28 9.92
CA ARG A 65 21.67 4.65 10.99
C ARG A 65 21.80 3.14 10.82
N THR A 66 21.09 2.56 9.86
CA THR A 66 21.05 1.11 9.64
C THR A 66 21.97 0.74 8.47
N ASP A 67 22.79 -0.28 8.64
CA ASP A 67 23.55 -0.85 7.53
C ASP A 67 22.63 -1.31 6.40
N LEU A 68 23.03 -1.09 5.15
CA LEU A 68 22.20 -1.39 3.98
C LEU A 68 21.75 -2.85 3.95
N HIS A 69 22.67 -3.78 4.19
CA HIS A 69 22.34 -5.21 4.18
C HIS A 69 21.36 -5.58 5.29
N VAL A 70 21.51 -4.98 6.48
CA VAL A 70 20.57 -5.16 7.58
C VAL A 70 19.17 -4.62 7.22
N ALA A 71 19.10 -3.45 6.58
CA ALA A 71 17.85 -2.89 6.09
C ALA A 71 17.20 -3.77 5.02
N GLN A 72 17.99 -4.33 4.10
CA GLN A 72 17.52 -5.26 3.07
C GLN A 72 16.93 -6.55 3.67
N CYS A 73 17.63 -7.17 4.60
CA CYS A 73 17.13 -8.35 5.30
C CYS A 73 15.82 -8.04 6.05
N ALA A 74 15.76 -6.93 6.77
CA ALA A 74 14.56 -6.52 7.49
C ALA A 74 13.38 -6.22 6.55
N TYR A 75 13.65 -5.69 5.34
CA TYR A 75 12.62 -5.48 4.31
C TYR A 75 12.04 -6.80 3.83
N VAL A 76 12.88 -7.78 3.45
CA VAL A 76 12.46 -9.12 3.03
C VAL A 76 11.68 -9.81 4.14
N ASP A 77 12.19 -9.80 5.37
CA ASP A 77 11.49 -10.37 6.54
C ASP A 77 10.12 -9.75 6.78
N THR A 78 9.97 -8.47 6.46
CA THR A 78 8.72 -7.73 6.66
C THR A 78 7.72 -7.99 5.54
N PHE A 79 8.12 -7.80 4.28
CA PHE A 79 7.19 -7.72 3.15
C PHE A 79 7.06 -9.01 2.35
N ASP A 80 8.14 -9.80 2.25
CA ASP A 80 8.14 -11.03 1.46
C ASP A 80 7.73 -12.25 2.29
N LEU A 81 8.12 -12.28 3.57
CA LEU A 81 7.86 -13.43 4.44
C LEU A 81 6.57 -13.32 5.27
N ARG A 82 5.97 -12.13 5.36
CA ARG A 82 4.75 -11.89 6.15
C ARG A 82 3.58 -11.44 5.28
N ARG A 83 2.70 -12.37 4.91
CA ARG A 83 1.51 -12.08 4.08
C ARG A 83 0.65 -10.92 4.59
N ARG A 84 0.56 -10.72 5.90
CA ARG A 84 -0.20 -9.62 6.51
C ARG A 84 0.41 -8.24 6.28
N CYS A 85 1.72 -8.17 5.96
CA CYS A 85 2.42 -6.94 5.61
C CYS A 85 2.46 -6.67 4.11
N CYS A 86 1.69 -7.40 3.30
CA CYS A 86 1.67 -7.32 1.86
C CYS A 86 1.40 -5.88 1.37
N LEU A 87 2.23 -5.42 0.43
CA LEU A 87 2.12 -4.07 -0.17
C LEU A 87 1.20 -4.01 -1.39
N PHE A 88 0.58 -5.12 -1.78
CA PHE A 88 -0.37 -5.16 -2.89
C PHE A 88 -1.78 -4.85 -2.40
N LEU A 89 -2.32 -3.69 -2.82
CA LEU A 89 -3.57 -3.14 -2.31
C LEU A 89 -4.78 -4.04 -2.54
N THR A 90 -4.80 -4.80 -3.65
CA THR A 90 -5.92 -5.70 -3.96
C THR A 90 -5.86 -7.02 -3.18
N TYR A 91 -4.69 -7.38 -2.65
CA TYR A 91 -4.47 -8.68 -2.01
C TYR A 91 -5.40 -8.92 -0.80
N HIS A 92 -5.54 -7.94 0.06
CA HIS A 92 -6.38 -8.08 1.26
C HIS A 92 -7.86 -8.30 0.94
N ALA A 93 -8.35 -7.76 -0.18
CA ALA A 93 -9.76 -7.86 -0.58
C ALA A 93 -10.05 -9.09 -1.45
N TYR A 94 -9.06 -9.57 -2.20
CA TYR A 94 -9.29 -10.59 -3.23
C TYR A 94 -8.37 -11.82 -3.09
N GLY A 95 -7.36 -11.79 -2.24
CA GLY A 95 -6.35 -12.86 -2.15
C GLY A 95 -5.69 -13.13 -3.50
N ASP A 96 -5.26 -14.36 -3.72
CA ASP A 96 -4.69 -14.82 -5.00
C ASP A 96 -5.77 -15.41 -5.93
N THR A 97 -6.97 -14.84 -5.96
CA THR A 97 -8.10 -15.30 -6.75
C THR A 97 -8.14 -14.66 -8.14
N ARG A 98 -8.89 -15.25 -9.08
CA ARG A 98 -9.14 -14.67 -10.41
C ARG A 98 -9.79 -13.28 -10.35
N LYS A 99 -10.57 -13.00 -9.32
CA LYS A 99 -11.19 -11.69 -9.09
C LYS A 99 -10.15 -10.58 -8.93
N ARG A 100 -8.96 -10.89 -8.38
CA ARG A 100 -7.83 -9.97 -8.29
C ARG A 100 -7.41 -9.46 -9.67
N GLY A 101 -7.37 -10.33 -10.68
CA GLY A 101 -7.04 -9.92 -12.05
C GLY A 101 -7.94 -8.81 -12.59
N MET A 102 -9.25 -8.88 -12.31
CA MET A 102 -10.20 -7.83 -12.69
C MET A 102 -9.98 -6.54 -11.90
N ALA A 103 -9.64 -6.63 -10.62
CA ALA A 103 -9.31 -5.46 -9.80
C ALA A 103 -8.06 -4.73 -10.30
N LEU A 104 -7.02 -5.46 -10.76
CA LEU A 104 -5.80 -4.89 -11.33
C LEU A 104 -6.06 -4.05 -12.59
N LEU A 105 -7.06 -4.41 -13.40
CA LEU A 105 -7.43 -3.64 -14.59
C LEU A 105 -7.83 -2.21 -14.25
N LYS A 106 -8.43 -1.97 -13.09
CA LYS A 106 -8.85 -0.64 -12.66
C LYS A 106 -7.63 0.29 -12.50
N PHE A 107 -6.55 -0.20 -11.87
CA PHE A 107 -5.30 0.53 -11.73
C PHE A 107 -4.69 0.83 -13.11
N THR A 108 -4.58 -0.19 -13.95
CA THR A 108 -4.04 -0.04 -15.31
C THR A 108 -4.85 0.98 -16.14
N HIS A 109 -6.16 0.99 -16.02
CA HIS A 109 -7.03 1.96 -16.71
C HIS A 109 -6.80 3.39 -16.18
N ALA A 110 -6.68 3.57 -14.86
CA ALA A 110 -6.40 4.88 -14.26
C ALA A 110 -5.04 5.42 -14.75
N TYR A 111 -4.00 4.58 -14.78
CA TYR A 111 -2.68 4.96 -15.28
C TYR A 111 -2.72 5.35 -16.76
N LYS A 112 -3.35 4.54 -17.62
CA LYS A 112 -3.51 4.84 -19.04
C LYS A 112 -4.29 6.13 -19.30
N ALA A 113 -5.37 6.36 -18.55
CA ALA A 113 -6.17 7.57 -18.66
C ALA A 113 -5.37 8.84 -18.34
N ALA A 114 -4.39 8.74 -17.45
CA ALA A 114 -3.46 9.83 -17.11
C ALA A 114 -2.22 9.90 -18.03
N GLY A 115 -2.13 9.05 -19.06
CA GLY A 115 -0.96 8.98 -19.95
C GLY A 115 0.25 8.25 -19.35
N TRP A 116 0.06 7.56 -18.22
CA TRP A 116 1.10 6.81 -17.53
C TRP A 116 1.25 5.40 -18.10
N ARG A 117 2.49 4.90 -18.11
CA ARG A 117 2.82 3.52 -18.48
C ARG A 117 3.55 2.85 -17.33
N LEU A 118 3.05 1.70 -16.94
CA LEU A 118 3.71 0.84 -15.96
C LEU A 118 4.97 0.23 -16.58
N VAL A 119 6.03 0.12 -15.79
CA VAL A 119 7.24 -0.60 -16.20
C VAL A 119 6.90 -2.10 -16.29
N PRO A 120 7.43 -2.85 -17.29
CA PRO A 120 7.27 -4.30 -17.34
C PRO A 120 7.68 -4.95 -16.02
N ASP A 121 6.94 -5.97 -15.61
CA ASP A 121 7.14 -6.78 -14.40
C ASP A 121 6.69 -6.13 -13.07
N GLU A 122 6.22 -4.87 -13.07
CA GLU A 122 5.59 -4.28 -11.90
C GLU A 122 4.09 -4.54 -11.85
N LEU A 123 3.58 -4.89 -10.66
CA LEU A 123 2.15 -5.02 -10.45
C LEU A 123 1.53 -3.64 -10.18
N PRO A 124 0.42 -3.31 -10.87
CA PRO A 124 -0.16 -1.97 -10.84
C PRO A 124 -0.75 -1.57 -9.48
N ASP A 125 -1.03 -2.53 -8.61
CA ASP A 125 -1.59 -2.32 -7.27
C ASP A 125 -0.53 -2.28 -6.15
N HIS A 126 0.76 -2.33 -6.49
CA HIS A 126 1.81 -2.18 -5.49
C HIS A 126 1.76 -0.78 -4.88
N LEU A 127 1.77 -0.68 -3.55
CA LEU A 127 1.56 0.58 -2.83
C LEU A 127 2.57 1.67 -3.25
N ALA A 128 3.84 1.31 -3.47
CA ALA A 128 4.85 2.25 -3.94
C ALA A 128 4.50 2.82 -5.33
N VAL A 129 4.04 1.96 -6.25
CA VAL A 129 3.64 2.36 -7.61
C VAL A 129 2.44 3.30 -7.58
N VAL A 130 1.43 2.99 -6.76
CA VAL A 130 0.24 3.85 -6.62
C VAL A 130 0.59 5.19 -6.00
N CYS A 131 1.50 5.23 -5.04
CA CYS A 131 2.01 6.47 -4.44
C CYS A 131 2.78 7.31 -5.47
N GLU A 132 3.65 6.70 -6.28
CA GLU A 132 4.37 7.40 -7.35
C GLU A 132 3.44 7.98 -8.39
N PHE A 133 2.47 7.18 -8.86
CA PHE A 133 1.45 7.65 -9.79
C PHE A 133 0.67 8.86 -9.23
N ALA A 134 0.23 8.78 -7.98
CA ALA A 134 -0.48 9.88 -7.33
C ALA A 134 0.40 11.14 -7.22
N ALA A 135 1.69 10.98 -6.94
CA ALA A 135 2.62 12.09 -6.77
C ALA A 135 2.96 12.81 -8.08
N THR A 136 3.06 12.06 -9.21
CA THR A 136 3.72 12.57 -10.43
C THR A 136 2.76 12.85 -11.59
N GLY A 137 1.56 12.32 -11.60
CA GLY A 137 0.70 12.50 -12.78
C GLY A 137 -0.78 12.32 -12.54
N GLY A 138 -1.20 11.79 -11.41
CA GLY A 138 -2.59 11.43 -11.21
C GLY A 138 -3.09 11.61 -9.78
N LEU A 139 -2.81 12.75 -9.11
CA LEU A 139 -3.11 12.92 -7.68
C LEU A 139 -4.54 12.53 -7.31
N ALA A 140 -5.54 13.06 -8.00
CA ALA A 140 -6.95 12.77 -7.68
C ALA A 140 -7.29 11.28 -7.92
N ALA A 141 -6.82 10.70 -9.03
CA ALA A 141 -7.04 9.30 -9.35
C ALA A 141 -6.29 8.38 -8.38
N GLY A 142 -5.02 8.68 -8.08
CA GLY A 142 -4.22 7.92 -7.13
C GLY A 142 -4.77 7.96 -5.70
N LEU A 143 -5.18 9.13 -5.21
CA LEU A 143 -5.88 9.26 -3.92
C LEU A 143 -7.19 8.46 -3.89
N GLY A 144 -7.92 8.42 -5.02
CA GLY A 144 -9.12 7.61 -5.17
C GLY A 144 -8.84 6.11 -5.04
N LEU A 145 -7.79 5.61 -5.71
CA LEU A 145 -7.36 4.22 -5.61
C LEU A 145 -6.93 3.85 -4.18
N LEU A 146 -6.12 4.71 -3.54
CA LEU A 146 -5.69 4.50 -2.15
C LEU A 146 -6.88 4.50 -1.17
N ALA A 147 -7.82 5.42 -1.34
CA ALA A 147 -9.00 5.51 -0.50
C ALA A 147 -9.92 4.29 -0.65
N GLU A 148 -10.10 3.76 -1.86
CA GLU A 148 -10.91 2.55 -2.10
C GLU A 148 -10.30 1.31 -1.44
N HIS A 149 -8.96 1.23 -1.38
CA HIS A 149 -8.25 0.10 -0.77
C HIS A 149 -7.82 0.37 0.67
N ARG A 150 -8.42 1.37 1.32
CA ARG A 150 -8.03 1.82 2.66
C ARG A 150 -8.12 0.71 3.71
N ALA A 151 -9.10 -0.17 3.64
CA ALA A 151 -9.22 -1.29 4.56
C ALA A 151 -7.96 -2.17 4.55
N GLY A 152 -7.44 -2.51 3.36
CA GLY A 152 -6.19 -3.25 3.22
C GLY A 152 -4.98 -2.48 3.75
N LEU A 153 -4.92 -1.17 3.48
CA LEU A 153 -3.85 -0.31 4.00
C LEU A 153 -3.83 -0.28 5.54
N GLU A 154 -5.00 -0.20 6.19
CA GLU A 154 -5.09 -0.26 7.66
C GLU A 154 -4.69 -1.64 8.20
N LEU A 155 -5.00 -2.74 7.50
CA LEU A 155 -4.53 -4.08 7.87
C LEU A 155 -3.01 -4.21 7.80
N THR A 156 -2.40 -3.76 6.70
CA THR A 156 -0.94 -3.71 6.57
C THR A 156 -0.33 -2.87 7.69
N ARG A 157 -0.90 -1.71 7.98
CA ARG A 157 -0.45 -0.84 9.06
C ARG A 157 -0.48 -1.53 10.43
N LEU A 158 -1.57 -2.21 10.76
CA LEU A 158 -1.70 -2.96 12.02
C LEU A 158 -0.67 -4.08 12.12
N ALA A 159 -0.46 -4.83 11.04
CA ALA A 159 0.54 -5.90 11.00
C ALA A 159 1.98 -5.37 11.17
N LEU A 160 2.30 -4.21 10.56
CA LEU A 160 3.59 -3.54 10.75
C LEU A 160 3.76 -3.05 12.19
N ALA A 161 2.70 -2.51 12.80
CA ALA A 161 2.74 -2.09 14.21
C ALA A 161 2.94 -3.28 15.15
N GLU A 162 2.22 -4.39 14.95
CA GLU A 162 2.38 -5.63 15.72
C GLU A 162 3.79 -6.20 15.63
N SER A 163 4.43 -6.09 14.47
CA SER A 163 5.80 -6.59 14.24
C SER A 163 6.89 -5.62 14.67
N GLY A 164 6.56 -4.39 15.04
CA GLY A 164 7.53 -3.35 15.35
C GLY A 164 8.37 -2.90 14.14
N SER A 165 7.84 -3.09 12.92
CA SER A 165 8.57 -2.76 11.70
C SER A 165 8.73 -1.25 11.52
N PRO A 166 9.91 -0.73 11.15
CA PRO A 166 10.13 0.69 10.89
C PRO A 166 9.32 1.19 9.69
N TRP A 167 8.95 0.32 8.74
CA TRP A 167 8.12 0.68 7.58
C TRP A 167 6.66 1.02 7.95
N LEU A 168 6.24 0.83 9.21
CA LEU A 168 5.01 1.41 9.72
C LEU A 168 4.94 2.91 9.42
N ASP A 169 6.05 3.60 9.56
CA ASP A 169 6.13 5.04 9.32
C ASP A 169 5.91 5.42 7.83
N ALA A 170 6.30 4.57 6.87
CA ALA A 170 5.99 4.79 5.46
C ALA A 170 4.48 4.67 5.18
N VAL A 171 3.81 3.71 5.81
CA VAL A 171 2.35 3.54 5.68
C VAL A 171 1.60 4.66 6.42
N ASP A 172 2.06 5.08 7.59
CA ASP A 172 1.50 6.21 8.32
C ASP A 172 1.67 7.53 7.55
N LEU A 173 2.76 7.70 6.79
CA LEU A 173 2.95 8.84 5.88
C LEU A 173 1.89 8.87 4.77
N VAL A 174 1.62 7.74 4.12
CA VAL A 174 0.54 7.64 3.11
C VAL A 174 -0.81 7.97 3.75
N ARG A 175 -1.08 7.40 4.91
CA ARG A 175 -2.32 7.59 5.65
C ARG A 175 -2.57 9.04 6.05
N ALA A 176 -1.51 9.77 6.42
CA ALA A 176 -1.60 11.18 6.85
C ALA A 176 -2.09 12.14 5.75
N VAL A 177 -1.94 11.78 4.48
CA VAL A 177 -2.36 12.60 3.33
C VAL A 177 -3.69 12.15 2.71
N LEU A 178 -4.22 11.00 3.15
CA LEU A 178 -5.55 10.54 2.73
C LEU A 178 -6.65 11.28 3.51
N PRO A 179 -7.86 11.39 2.95
CA PRO A 179 -9.04 11.86 3.68
C PRO A 179 -9.27 11.04 4.97
N GLU A 180 -9.97 11.62 5.95
CA GLU A 180 -10.31 10.89 7.18
C GLU A 180 -11.04 9.58 6.90
N VAL A 181 -10.80 8.56 7.76
CA VAL A 181 -11.43 7.24 7.64
C VAL A 181 -12.91 7.34 7.90
N ALA A 182 -13.74 6.92 6.96
CA ALA A 182 -15.15 6.72 7.24
C ALA A 182 -15.31 5.50 8.18
N PRO A 183 -16.26 5.53 9.14
CA PRO A 183 -16.50 4.40 10.06
C PRO A 183 -16.65 3.05 9.35
N ARG A 184 -17.34 3.02 8.21
CA ARG A 184 -17.51 1.83 7.36
C ARG A 184 -16.21 1.20 6.86
N ASP A 185 -15.18 2.01 6.64
CA ASP A 185 -13.88 1.52 6.14
C ASP A 185 -13.08 0.85 7.27
N LEU A 186 -13.24 1.36 8.49
CA LEU A 186 -12.69 0.72 9.69
C LEU A 186 -13.39 -0.60 9.98
N ASP A 187 -14.74 -0.65 9.90
CA ASP A 187 -15.52 -1.88 10.09
C ASP A 187 -15.11 -2.94 9.06
N ARG A 188 -14.92 -2.54 7.79
CA ARG A 188 -14.45 -3.42 6.73
C ARG A 188 -13.03 -3.93 6.98
N ALA A 189 -12.12 -3.07 7.46
CA ALA A 189 -10.78 -3.49 7.84
C ALA A 189 -10.82 -4.52 8.98
N MET A 190 -11.65 -4.30 10.00
CA MET A 190 -11.82 -5.24 11.11
C MET A 190 -12.41 -6.58 10.65
N GLU A 191 -13.36 -6.58 9.72
CA GLU A 191 -13.92 -7.82 9.15
C GLU A 191 -12.87 -8.58 8.34
N LEU A 192 -12.12 -7.92 7.46
CA LEU A 192 -11.00 -8.53 6.73
C LEU A 192 -9.89 -9.05 7.67
N ALA A 193 -9.65 -8.38 8.78
CA ALA A 193 -8.70 -8.86 9.80
C ALA A 193 -9.14 -10.18 10.44
N ARG A 194 -10.46 -10.37 10.59
CA ARG A 194 -11.03 -11.59 11.19
C ARG A 194 -11.10 -12.76 10.21
N THR A 195 -11.44 -12.49 8.96
CA THR A 195 -11.70 -13.53 7.94
C THR A 195 -10.46 -13.88 7.13
N GLY A 196 -9.48 -12.98 7.06
CA GLY A 196 -8.35 -13.10 6.11
C GLY A 196 -8.76 -12.81 4.67
N PRO A 197 -7.80 -12.76 3.73
CA PRO A 197 -8.09 -12.65 2.31
C PRO A 197 -8.82 -13.92 1.83
N PRO A 198 -9.77 -13.79 0.87
CA PRO A 198 -10.47 -14.95 0.33
C PRO A 198 -9.51 -15.90 -0.38
N GLU A 199 -9.73 -17.20 -0.20
CA GLU A 199 -9.05 -18.26 -0.93
C GLU A 199 -9.92 -18.77 -2.08
N GLU A 200 -9.32 -19.20 -3.19
CA GLU A 200 -10.08 -19.89 -4.24
C GLU A 200 -10.34 -21.33 -3.82
N GLU A 201 -11.60 -21.71 -3.71
CA GLU A 201 -12.02 -23.12 -3.63
C GLU A 201 -11.93 -23.73 -5.03
N VAL A 202 -10.71 -23.95 -5.55
CA VAL A 202 -10.51 -24.62 -6.84
C VAL A 202 -10.37 -26.11 -6.60
N GLY A 203 -11.31 -26.87 -7.15
CA GLY A 203 -11.16 -28.33 -7.30
C GLY A 203 -11.58 -29.17 -6.12
N LEU A 204 -12.47 -28.69 -5.25
CA LEU A 204 -13.06 -29.50 -4.17
C LEU A 204 -14.31 -30.31 -4.60
N GLU A 205 -14.79 -30.14 -5.82
CA GLU A 205 -15.76 -31.12 -6.35
C GLU A 205 -15.00 -32.39 -6.73
N PRO A 206 -15.20 -33.50 -6.01
CA PRO A 206 -14.62 -34.77 -6.42
C PRO A 206 -15.14 -35.10 -7.84
N PHE A 207 -14.22 -35.41 -8.74
CA PHE A 207 -14.61 -35.99 -10.03
C PHE A 207 -15.60 -37.13 -9.75
N GLY A 208 -16.82 -37.03 -10.30
CA GLY A 208 -17.80 -38.09 -10.15
C GLY A 208 -17.19 -39.44 -10.62
N PRO A 209 -17.58 -40.56 -10.02
CA PRO A 209 -17.02 -41.87 -10.39
C PRO A 209 -17.17 -42.09 -11.92
N PRO A 210 -16.23 -42.79 -12.55
CA PRO A 210 -16.18 -42.99 -14.02
C PRO A 210 -17.47 -43.59 -14.65
N GLU A 211 -18.34 -44.17 -13.86
CA GLU A 211 -19.60 -44.81 -14.27
C GLU A 211 -20.67 -43.80 -14.76
N GLN A 212 -20.49 -42.50 -14.60
CA GLN A 212 -21.40 -41.46 -15.11
C GLN A 212 -21.02 -40.94 -16.52
N MET A 213 -19.94 -41.38 -17.11
CA MET A 213 -19.65 -41.09 -18.51
C MET A 213 -20.47 -42.09 -19.37
N GLY A 214 -21.63 -41.60 -19.81
CA GLY A 214 -22.58 -42.38 -20.60
C GLY A 214 -21.89 -43.05 -21.80
N SER A 215 -22.08 -44.36 -21.92
CA SER A 215 -21.71 -45.12 -23.10
C SER A 215 -22.39 -44.54 -24.32
N ALA A 216 -21.62 -44.00 -25.28
CA ALA A 216 -22.11 -43.67 -26.62
C ALA A 216 -22.67 -44.94 -27.24
N ARG A 217 -24.00 -45.01 -27.38
CA ARG A 217 -24.66 -46.06 -28.18
C ARG A 217 -24.32 -45.81 -29.65
N ARG A 218 -23.85 -46.87 -30.31
CA ARG A 218 -23.68 -46.96 -31.75
C ARG A 218 -25.01 -46.83 -32.49
#